data_683373c29c068ba9c9178b041a093553
#
_entry.id   683373c29c068ba9c9178b041a093553
#
_cell.length_a   1.000
_cell.length_b   1.000
_cell.length_c   1.000
_cell.angle_alpha   90.00
_cell.angle_beta   90.00
_cell.angle_gamma   90.00
#
_symmetry.space_group_name_H-M   'P 1'
#
loop_
_entity.id
_entity.type
_entity.pdbx_description
1 polymer ?
#
loop_
_entity_poly.entity_id
_entity_poly.type
_entity_poly.pdbx_seq_one_letter_code
_entity_poly.pdbx_strand_id
1 'polypeptide(L)'
;LSVTHLIDSDFTFLNRRLAEHYGIEGVEGERMRKVELDPTSVRGGLLSHASIAKITANGTVTTPVRRGNFVLTNLLGLPPNSPPPGIGSIEPDTRGATTIREVLAKHQSNPTCASCHRQIDPPGFALECFDPVGNHRTRYRNSKGVTREINVGLRFLHRDYDLGLPVDASGATASGFEFDDIRDYKKHLKRTSAKQVARHVVYLLSLIHIS
;
A
#
# COMPACT_ATOMS: atom_id res chain seq x y z
N LEU A 1 -6.94 -14.55 18.48
CA LEU A 1 -6.32 -13.48 17.68
C LEU A 1 -4.82 -13.46 17.95
N SER A 2 -4.02 -13.27 16.90
CA SER A 2 -2.56 -13.14 16.97
C SER A 2 -2.14 -11.79 16.39
N VAL A 3 -1.04 -11.23 16.85
CA VAL A 3 -0.45 -10.03 16.26
C VAL A 3 -0.11 -10.21 14.79
N THR A 4 0.12 -11.44 14.35
CA THR A 4 0.37 -11.75 12.94
C THR A 4 -0.81 -11.45 12.04
N HIS A 5 -2.05 -11.39 12.57
CA HIS A 5 -3.24 -10.98 11.83
C HIS A 5 -3.21 -9.50 11.45
N LEU A 6 -2.40 -8.67 12.11
CA LEU A 6 -2.16 -7.30 11.68
C LEU A 6 -1.34 -7.23 10.39
N ILE A 7 -0.47 -8.21 10.16
CA ILE A 7 0.34 -8.31 8.95
C ILE A 7 -0.48 -8.96 7.83
N ASP A 8 -1.08 -10.11 8.14
CA ASP A 8 -1.83 -10.91 7.19
C ASP A 8 -2.80 -11.83 7.92
N SER A 9 -4.05 -11.86 7.48
CA SER A 9 -5.13 -12.68 8.04
C SER A 9 -5.98 -13.29 6.94
N ASP A 10 -6.57 -14.43 7.25
CA ASP A 10 -7.56 -15.14 6.43
C ASP A 10 -8.99 -14.58 6.60
N PHE A 11 -9.13 -13.46 7.29
CA PHE A 11 -10.40 -12.77 7.51
C PHE A 11 -10.24 -11.25 7.51
N THR A 12 -11.37 -10.55 7.37
CA THR A 12 -11.47 -9.10 7.59
C THR A 12 -12.82 -8.77 8.22
N PHE A 13 -13.06 -7.50 8.56
CA PHE A 13 -14.34 -7.02 9.08
C PHE A 13 -14.99 -6.10 8.07
N LEU A 14 -16.20 -6.45 7.63
CA LEU A 14 -16.93 -5.74 6.59
C LEU A 14 -18.39 -5.53 7.00
N ASN A 15 -18.95 -4.42 6.55
CA ASN A 15 -20.37 -4.24 6.32
C ASN A 15 -20.64 -4.25 4.80
N ARG A 16 -21.91 -4.18 4.39
CA ARG A 16 -22.28 -4.18 2.96
C ARG A 16 -21.51 -3.16 2.13
N ARG A 17 -21.40 -1.91 2.58
CA ARG A 17 -20.74 -0.83 1.83
C ARG A 17 -19.25 -1.08 1.61
N LEU A 18 -18.56 -1.59 2.65
CA LEU A 18 -17.14 -1.89 2.54
C LEU A 18 -16.88 -3.16 1.72
N ALA A 19 -17.79 -4.14 1.80
CA ALA A 19 -17.74 -5.33 0.98
C ALA A 19 -17.92 -5.00 -0.51
N GLU A 20 -18.92 -4.19 -0.85
CA GLU A 20 -19.12 -3.66 -2.22
C GLU A 20 -17.87 -2.92 -2.72
N HIS A 21 -17.26 -2.08 -1.85
CA HIS A 21 -16.02 -1.38 -2.19
C HIS A 21 -14.86 -2.32 -2.46
N TYR A 22 -14.77 -3.43 -1.73
CA TYR A 22 -13.70 -4.43 -1.90
C TYR A 22 -14.00 -5.48 -2.99
N GLY A 23 -15.20 -5.46 -3.57
CA GLY A 23 -15.64 -6.47 -4.51
C GLY A 23 -15.86 -7.86 -3.86
N ILE A 24 -16.28 -7.88 -2.58
CA ILE A 24 -16.59 -9.10 -1.83
C ILE A 24 -18.12 -9.23 -1.75
N GLU A 25 -18.64 -10.32 -2.29
CA GLU A 25 -20.07 -10.58 -2.35
C GLU A 25 -20.60 -11.25 -1.05
N GLY A 26 -21.93 -11.26 -0.89
CA GLY A 26 -22.62 -12.00 0.19
C GLY A 26 -22.58 -11.31 1.55
N VAL A 27 -22.17 -10.05 1.65
CA VAL A 27 -22.17 -9.29 2.90
C VAL A 27 -23.28 -8.25 2.90
N GLU A 28 -24.27 -8.44 3.77
CA GLU A 28 -25.43 -7.56 3.87
C GLU A 28 -25.47 -6.78 5.20
N GLY A 29 -26.21 -5.66 5.20
CA GLY A 29 -26.48 -4.82 6.36
C GLY A 29 -25.32 -3.90 6.76
N GLU A 30 -25.58 -3.01 7.72
CA GLU A 30 -24.68 -1.90 8.08
C GLU A 30 -23.69 -2.26 9.21
N ARG A 31 -23.91 -3.36 9.92
CA ARG A 31 -23.03 -3.77 11.02
C ARG A 31 -21.77 -4.45 10.46
N MET A 32 -20.63 -4.08 11.01
CA MET A 32 -19.37 -4.76 10.75
C MET A 32 -19.43 -6.21 11.28
N ARG A 33 -19.01 -7.15 10.45
CA ARG A 33 -18.93 -8.58 10.83
C ARG A 33 -17.62 -9.17 10.30
N LYS A 34 -17.16 -10.22 10.96
CA LYS A 34 -16.03 -11.00 10.48
C LYS A 34 -16.44 -11.73 9.20
N VAL A 35 -15.62 -11.61 8.18
CA VAL A 35 -15.80 -12.26 6.87
C VAL A 35 -14.51 -12.99 6.54
N GLU A 36 -14.61 -14.29 6.26
CA GLU A 36 -13.48 -15.09 5.82
C GLU A 36 -13.10 -14.66 4.38
N LEU A 37 -11.81 -14.61 4.14
CA LEU A 37 -11.26 -14.23 2.83
C LEU A 37 -10.91 -15.48 2.03
N ASP A 38 -11.08 -15.40 0.71
CA ASP A 38 -10.57 -16.42 -0.20
C ASP A 38 -9.06 -16.59 -0.01
N PRO A 39 -8.53 -17.82 0.00
CA PRO A 39 -7.09 -18.08 0.15
C PRO A 39 -6.21 -17.41 -0.92
N THR A 40 -6.78 -17.08 -2.08
CA THR A 40 -6.09 -16.36 -3.16
C THR A 40 -6.17 -14.84 -3.02
N SER A 41 -6.92 -14.34 -2.05
CA SER A 41 -7.13 -12.91 -1.84
C SER A 41 -5.82 -12.17 -1.56
N VAL A 42 -5.65 -11.02 -2.18
CA VAL A 42 -4.58 -10.07 -1.85
C VAL A 42 -4.84 -9.34 -0.54
N ARG A 43 -6.10 -9.42 -0.05
CA ARG A 43 -6.51 -8.77 1.20
C ARG A 43 -6.09 -9.60 2.41
N GLY A 44 -6.33 -9.07 3.58
CA GLY A 44 -5.89 -9.62 4.85
C GLY A 44 -4.82 -8.75 5.51
N GLY A 45 -4.99 -8.48 6.80
CA GLY A 45 -4.13 -7.58 7.57
C GLY A 45 -4.29 -6.10 7.23
N LEU A 46 -3.60 -5.25 7.98
CA LEU A 46 -3.72 -3.78 7.89
C LEU A 46 -3.32 -3.23 6.53
N LEU A 47 -2.28 -3.78 5.90
CA LEU A 47 -1.71 -3.25 4.66
C LEU A 47 -2.70 -3.27 3.48
N SER A 48 -3.76 -4.07 3.56
CA SER A 48 -4.80 -4.15 2.54
C SER A 48 -6.04 -3.29 2.81
N HIS A 49 -6.05 -2.52 3.90
CA HIS A 49 -7.17 -1.65 4.23
C HIS A 49 -7.23 -0.40 3.35
N ALA A 50 -8.42 -0.06 2.88
CA ALA A 50 -8.67 1.13 2.08
C ALA A 50 -8.27 2.43 2.80
N SER A 51 -8.42 2.49 4.11
CA SER A 51 -7.98 3.62 4.94
C SER A 51 -6.47 3.84 4.84
N ILE A 52 -5.67 2.77 4.90
CA ILE A 52 -4.21 2.85 4.74
C ILE A 52 -3.84 3.32 3.32
N ALA A 53 -4.46 2.74 2.30
CA ALA A 53 -4.24 3.15 0.93
C ALA A 53 -4.54 4.65 0.72
N LYS A 54 -5.65 5.13 1.32
CA LYS A 54 -6.09 6.53 1.20
C LYS A 54 -5.15 7.52 1.89
N ILE A 55 -4.73 7.26 3.13
CA ILE A 55 -3.87 8.19 3.87
C ILE A 55 -2.43 8.20 3.34
N THR A 56 -2.03 7.18 2.61
CA THR A 56 -0.70 7.07 1.99
C THR A 56 -0.66 7.46 0.51
N ALA A 57 -1.79 7.91 -0.04
CA ALA A 57 -1.88 8.50 -1.38
C ALA A 57 -1.87 10.04 -1.29
N ASN A 58 -1.70 10.71 -2.44
CA ASN A 58 -1.81 12.17 -2.52
C ASN A 58 -3.21 12.65 -2.99
N GLY A 59 -4.20 11.77 -2.92
CA GLY A 59 -5.58 12.04 -3.34
C GLY A 59 -5.92 11.49 -4.73
N THR A 60 -5.03 11.57 -5.69
CA THR A 60 -5.26 11.13 -7.08
C THR A 60 -4.36 10.00 -7.53
N VAL A 61 -3.12 9.98 -7.07
CA VAL A 61 -2.12 8.96 -7.42
C VAL A 61 -1.55 8.29 -6.18
N THR A 62 -1.05 7.09 -6.37
CA THR A 62 -0.33 6.34 -5.35
C THR A 62 1.12 6.82 -5.27
N THR A 63 1.70 6.71 -4.10
CA THR A 63 3.08 7.11 -3.84
C THR A 63 3.80 5.97 -3.11
N PRO A 64 4.58 5.14 -3.81
CA PRO A 64 5.32 4.03 -3.19
C PRO A 64 6.15 4.49 -1.99
N VAL A 65 6.83 5.63 -2.10
CA VAL A 65 7.64 6.19 -1.00
C VAL A 65 6.81 6.43 0.27
N ARG A 66 5.63 7.06 0.15
CA ARG A 66 4.75 7.27 1.31
C ARG A 66 4.22 5.96 1.89
N ARG A 67 3.86 5.02 1.02
CA ARG A 67 3.39 3.69 1.41
C ARG A 67 4.47 2.90 2.14
N GLY A 68 5.67 2.89 1.59
CA GLY A 68 6.81 2.23 2.21
C GLY A 68 7.20 2.86 3.54
N ASN A 69 7.26 4.19 3.60
CA ASN A 69 7.51 4.90 4.85
C ASN A 69 6.44 4.57 5.91
N PHE A 70 5.17 4.48 5.52
CA PHE A 70 4.09 4.07 6.43
C PHE A 70 4.32 2.65 6.97
N VAL A 71 4.69 1.69 6.13
CA VAL A 71 4.98 0.31 6.57
C VAL A 71 6.13 0.30 7.57
N LEU A 72 7.22 0.98 7.26
CA LEU A 72 8.39 1.03 8.14
C LEU A 72 8.06 1.71 9.48
N THR A 73 7.45 2.87 9.44
CA THR A 73 7.19 3.69 10.62
C THR A 73 6.05 3.15 11.46
N ASN A 74 4.89 2.88 10.84
CA ASN A 74 3.64 2.65 11.57
C ASN A 74 3.35 1.16 11.81
N LEU A 75 3.85 0.26 10.96
CA LEU A 75 3.68 -1.17 11.19
C LEU A 75 4.90 -1.78 11.89
N LEU A 76 6.11 -1.44 11.42
CA LEU A 76 7.34 -2.04 11.94
C LEU A 76 7.99 -1.25 13.07
N GLY A 77 7.66 0.04 13.26
CA GLY A 77 8.32 0.90 14.24
C GLY A 77 9.79 1.16 13.92
N LEU A 78 10.14 1.18 12.65
CA LEU A 78 11.49 1.39 12.12
C LEU A 78 11.49 2.61 11.18
N PRO A 79 11.26 3.84 11.69
CA PRO A 79 11.23 5.02 10.84
C PRO A 79 12.56 5.17 10.09
N PRO A 80 12.53 5.45 8.80
CA PRO A 80 13.73 5.78 8.05
C PRO A 80 14.41 7.00 8.63
N ASN A 81 15.74 7.11 8.46
CA ASN A 81 16.47 8.31 8.83
C ASN A 81 15.91 9.54 8.09
N SER A 82 15.90 10.69 8.77
CA SER A 82 15.56 11.95 8.14
C SER A 82 16.53 12.25 6.99
N PRO A 83 16.03 12.79 5.87
CA PRO A 83 16.91 13.21 4.77
C PRO A 83 17.93 14.24 5.29
N PRO A 84 19.16 14.23 4.76
CA PRO A 84 20.17 15.23 5.13
C PRO A 84 19.65 16.66 4.93
N PRO A 85 20.08 17.63 5.76
CA PRO A 85 19.71 19.02 5.60
C PRO A 85 20.08 19.56 4.20
N GLY A 86 19.19 20.34 3.60
CA GLY A 86 19.45 20.94 2.28
C GLY A 86 19.08 20.04 1.09
N ILE A 87 18.74 18.79 1.29
CA ILE A 87 18.07 17.99 0.27
C ILE A 87 16.59 18.37 0.32
N GLY A 88 16.21 19.32 -0.54
CA GLY A 88 14.80 19.66 -0.73
C GLY A 88 14.00 18.45 -1.22
N SER A 89 12.67 18.56 -1.19
CA SER A 89 11.80 17.67 -1.94
C SER A 89 12.19 17.77 -3.41
N ILE A 90 13.11 16.92 -3.84
CA ILE A 90 13.48 16.84 -5.26
C ILE A 90 12.27 16.21 -5.94
N GLU A 91 11.51 17.03 -6.65
CA GLU A 91 10.55 16.47 -7.61
C GLU A 91 11.36 15.58 -8.56
N PRO A 92 11.02 14.26 -8.62
CA PRO A 92 11.80 13.37 -9.47
C PRO A 92 11.74 13.88 -10.91
N ASP A 93 12.86 13.92 -11.59
CA ASP A 93 12.89 14.20 -13.03
C ASP A 93 12.07 13.13 -13.76
N THR A 94 10.85 13.49 -14.14
CA THR A 94 9.92 12.58 -14.82
C THR A 94 10.18 12.49 -16.32
N ARG A 95 11.12 13.29 -16.86
CA ARG A 95 11.42 13.30 -18.31
C ARG A 95 11.92 11.93 -18.76
N GLY A 96 11.22 11.35 -19.74
CA GLY A 96 11.53 10.03 -20.32
C GLY A 96 11.27 8.83 -19.37
N ALA A 97 10.67 9.04 -18.20
CA ALA A 97 10.13 7.96 -17.36
C ALA A 97 8.65 7.76 -17.66
N THR A 98 8.25 6.52 -17.86
CA THR A 98 6.87 6.13 -18.16
C THR A 98 6.16 5.54 -16.94
N THR A 99 6.93 5.07 -15.97
CA THR A 99 6.43 4.46 -14.74
C THR A 99 6.99 5.14 -13.50
N ILE A 100 6.26 5.03 -12.38
CA ILE A 100 6.76 5.52 -11.09
C ILE A 100 8.06 4.80 -10.66
N ARG A 101 8.22 3.55 -11.06
CA ARG A 101 9.43 2.76 -10.79
C ARG A 101 10.65 3.33 -11.52
N GLU A 102 10.51 3.72 -12.78
CA GLU A 102 11.57 4.39 -13.53
C GLU A 102 11.93 5.75 -12.93
N VAL A 103 10.95 6.51 -12.48
CA VAL A 103 11.17 7.78 -11.77
C VAL A 103 12.01 7.56 -10.52
N LEU A 104 11.63 6.56 -9.69
CA LEU A 104 12.35 6.24 -8.46
C LEU A 104 13.75 5.67 -8.74
N ALA A 105 13.91 4.85 -9.78
CA ALA A 105 15.22 4.35 -10.20
C ALA A 105 16.18 5.49 -10.58
N LYS A 106 15.69 6.50 -11.29
CA LYS A 106 16.49 7.71 -11.59
C LYS A 106 16.87 8.46 -10.32
N HIS A 107 15.94 8.60 -9.37
CA HIS A 107 16.22 9.26 -8.09
C HIS A 107 17.29 8.50 -7.28
N GLN A 108 17.25 7.16 -7.32
CA GLN A 108 18.21 6.28 -6.65
C GLN A 108 19.60 6.24 -7.32
N SER A 109 19.79 6.87 -8.50
CA SER A 109 21.11 6.99 -9.10
C SER A 109 22.08 7.80 -8.23
N ASN A 110 21.54 8.67 -7.35
CA ASN A 110 22.31 9.35 -6.32
C ASN A 110 22.49 8.39 -5.10
N PRO A 111 23.74 8.06 -4.71
CA PRO A 111 24.01 7.16 -3.59
C PRO A 111 23.39 7.59 -2.25
N THR A 112 23.31 8.90 -2.00
CA THR A 112 22.70 9.47 -0.80
C THR A 112 21.20 9.16 -0.74
N CYS A 113 20.50 9.32 -1.87
CA CYS A 113 19.09 9.01 -1.98
C CYS A 113 18.84 7.49 -1.91
N ALA A 114 19.68 6.70 -2.59
CA ALA A 114 19.58 5.25 -2.62
C ALA A 114 19.68 4.61 -1.23
N SER A 115 20.42 5.20 -0.30
CA SER A 115 20.60 4.64 1.05
C SER A 115 19.29 4.47 1.81
N CYS A 116 18.36 5.43 1.69
CA CYS A 116 17.03 5.38 2.30
C CYS A 116 16.02 4.63 1.42
N HIS A 117 16.05 4.88 0.11
CA HIS A 117 15.07 4.32 -0.83
C HIS A 117 15.14 2.79 -0.94
N ARG A 118 16.30 2.17 -0.76
CA ARG A 118 16.42 0.69 -0.68
C ARG A 118 15.56 0.06 0.41
N GLN A 119 15.28 0.79 1.49
CA GLN A 119 14.43 0.31 2.57
C GLN A 119 12.96 0.72 2.35
N ILE A 120 12.73 1.93 1.85
CA ILE A 120 11.39 2.54 1.74
C ILE A 120 10.63 1.99 0.55
N ASP A 121 11.26 1.87 -0.63
CA ASP A 121 10.54 1.61 -1.87
C ASP A 121 9.97 0.20 -1.99
N PRO A 122 10.66 -0.88 -1.58
CA PRO A 122 10.12 -2.23 -1.73
C PRO A 122 8.76 -2.45 -1.05
N PRO A 123 8.56 -2.09 0.25
CA PRO A 123 7.24 -2.16 0.87
C PRO A 123 6.19 -1.33 0.12
N GLY A 124 6.59 -0.19 -0.43
CA GLY A 124 5.70 0.67 -1.22
C GLY A 124 5.28 0.04 -2.53
N PHE A 125 6.21 -0.60 -3.23
CA PHE A 125 5.89 -1.33 -4.47
C PHE A 125 4.94 -2.49 -4.24
N ALA A 126 5.12 -3.27 -3.17
CA ALA A 126 4.18 -4.33 -2.81
C ALA A 126 2.73 -3.84 -2.68
N LEU A 127 2.54 -2.58 -2.28
CA LEU A 127 1.22 -1.96 -2.10
C LEU A 127 0.66 -1.29 -3.37
N GLU A 128 1.39 -1.26 -4.49
CA GLU A 128 0.92 -0.64 -5.73
C GLU A 128 -0.26 -1.38 -6.38
N CYS A 129 -0.49 -2.63 -6.00
CA CYS A 129 -1.70 -3.37 -6.38
C CYS A 129 -2.99 -2.75 -5.80
N PHE A 130 -2.91 -1.77 -4.90
CA PHE A 130 -4.07 -1.01 -4.42
C PHE A 130 -4.06 0.41 -4.97
N ASP A 131 -5.20 0.86 -5.47
CA ASP A 131 -5.39 2.23 -5.93
C ASP A 131 -5.43 3.24 -4.76
N PRO A 132 -5.56 4.57 -4.99
CA PRO A 132 -5.59 5.56 -3.92
C PRO A 132 -6.73 5.40 -2.91
N VAL A 133 -7.80 4.70 -3.26
CA VAL A 133 -8.94 4.43 -2.37
C VAL A 133 -9.01 2.98 -1.91
N GLY A 134 -7.97 2.19 -2.20
CA GLY A 134 -7.81 0.82 -1.69
C GLY A 134 -8.52 -0.26 -2.50
N ASN A 135 -8.98 0.02 -3.71
CA ASN A 135 -9.43 -1.03 -4.62
C ASN A 135 -8.22 -1.81 -5.15
N HIS A 136 -8.38 -3.12 -5.27
CA HIS A 136 -7.37 -3.93 -5.96
C HIS A 136 -7.35 -3.59 -7.45
N ARG A 137 -6.15 -3.41 -8.00
CA ARG A 137 -5.93 -3.13 -9.42
C ARG A 137 -4.78 -3.95 -9.97
N THR A 138 -4.91 -4.36 -11.23
CA THR A 138 -3.85 -5.03 -12.00
C THR A 138 -3.23 -4.12 -13.06
N ARG A 139 -3.84 -2.95 -13.30
CA ARG A 139 -3.36 -1.93 -14.23
C ARG A 139 -3.53 -0.54 -13.62
N TYR A 140 -2.63 0.35 -13.97
CA TYR A 140 -2.78 1.77 -13.64
C TYR A 140 -3.92 2.41 -14.42
N ARG A 141 -4.44 3.50 -13.89
CA ARG A 141 -5.39 4.36 -14.62
C ARG A 141 -4.63 5.43 -15.36
N ASN A 142 -4.99 5.65 -16.62
CA ASN A 142 -4.46 6.74 -17.43
C ASN A 142 -5.59 7.76 -17.69
N SER A 143 -5.40 9.00 -17.25
CA SER A 143 -6.36 10.09 -17.42
C SER A 143 -6.18 10.88 -18.71
N LYS A 144 -5.21 10.54 -19.56
CA LYS A 144 -4.94 11.27 -20.80
C LYS A 144 -5.88 10.80 -21.91
N GLY A 145 -6.91 11.57 -22.18
CA GLY A 145 -7.54 11.63 -23.51
C GLY A 145 -8.75 10.75 -23.76
N VAL A 146 -9.40 10.18 -22.76
CA VAL A 146 -10.58 9.35 -22.99
C VAL A 146 -11.72 9.68 -22.05
N THR A 147 -12.82 10.05 -22.67
CA THR A 147 -14.14 10.20 -22.02
C THR A 147 -14.86 8.86 -22.11
N ARG A 148 -14.90 8.08 -21.04
CA ARG A 148 -15.76 6.91 -20.91
C ARG A 148 -16.71 7.06 -19.75
N GLU A 149 -17.99 6.90 -20.00
CA GLU A 149 -18.98 6.74 -18.95
C GLU A 149 -18.76 5.41 -18.25
N ILE A 150 -18.34 5.48 -16.99
CA ILE A 150 -18.25 4.29 -16.13
C ILE A 150 -19.44 4.32 -15.19
N ASN A 151 -20.32 3.35 -15.40
CA ASN A 151 -21.47 3.13 -14.53
C ASN A 151 -20.98 2.45 -13.22
N VAL A 152 -20.60 3.25 -12.24
CA VAL A 152 -20.18 2.78 -10.91
C VAL A 152 -21.29 2.87 -9.89
N GLY A 153 -22.52 2.54 -10.21
CA GLY A 153 -23.63 2.43 -9.26
C GLY A 153 -23.97 3.69 -8.44
N LEU A 154 -23.12 4.71 -8.48
CA LEU A 154 -23.33 6.06 -7.95
C LEU A 154 -23.41 7.01 -9.13
N ARG A 155 -24.61 7.48 -9.43
CA ARG A 155 -24.99 8.31 -10.58
C ARG A 155 -24.20 9.61 -10.83
N PHE A 156 -23.11 9.89 -10.10
CA PHE A 156 -22.47 11.21 -10.09
C PHE A 156 -20.95 11.22 -10.33
N LEU A 157 -20.32 10.07 -10.64
CA LEU A 157 -18.90 10.06 -10.94
C LEU A 157 -18.68 9.62 -12.38
N HIS A 158 -18.80 10.56 -13.32
CA HIS A 158 -18.18 10.42 -14.63
C HIS A 158 -16.67 10.41 -14.41
N ARG A 159 -16.02 9.32 -14.73
CA ARG A 159 -14.56 9.25 -14.70
C ARG A 159 -14.07 8.74 -16.04
N ASP A 160 -13.41 9.67 -16.71
CA ASP A 160 -12.71 9.40 -17.95
C ASP A 160 -11.32 8.87 -17.64
N TYR A 161 -11.10 7.57 -17.78
CA TYR A 161 -9.76 6.99 -17.74
C TYR A 161 -9.68 5.72 -18.57
N ASP A 162 -8.53 5.53 -19.19
CA ASP A 162 -8.13 4.26 -19.79
C ASP A 162 -7.34 3.40 -18.80
N LEU A 163 -7.29 2.11 -19.08
CA LEU A 163 -6.36 1.22 -18.42
C LEU A 163 -4.96 1.42 -19.02
N GLY A 164 -4.06 1.90 -18.18
CA GLY A 164 -2.66 2.12 -18.52
C GLY A 164 -1.81 0.82 -18.44
N LEU A 165 -0.54 0.99 -18.09
CA LEU A 165 0.41 -0.11 -17.95
C LEU A 165 -0.01 -1.09 -16.85
N PRO A 166 0.40 -2.37 -16.93
CA PRO A 166 0.28 -3.32 -15.83
C PRO A 166 0.93 -2.78 -14.56
N VAL A 167 0.34 -3.11 -13.41
CA VAL A 167 0.96 -2.81 -12.11
C VAL A 167 2.06 -3.83 -11.86
N ASP A 168 3.25 -3.35 -11.58
CA ASP A 168 4.37 -4.15 -11.09
C ASP A 168 4.50 -3.95 -9.58
N ALA A 169 4.06 -4.95 -8.81
CA ALA A 169 4.11 -4.96 -7.35
C ALA A 169 5.28 -5.80 -6.81
N SER A 170 6.18 -6.25 -7.68
CA SER A 170 7.37 -7.02 -7.30
C SER A 170 8.43 -6.15 -6.64
N GLY A 171 9.41 -6.76 -6.02
CA GLY A 171 10.54 -6.04 -5.45
C GLY A 171 11.49 -6.94 -4.67
N ALA A 172 12.56 -6.32 -4.16
CA ALA A 172 13.49 -6.96 -3.25
C ALA A 172 13.68 -6.10 -1.99
N THR A 173 13.56 -6.71 -0.82
CA THR A 173 13.83 -6.02 0.45
C THR A 173 15.32 -5.68 0.59
N ALA A 174 15.65 -4.77 1.50
CA ALA A 174 17.04 -4.43 1.80
C ALA A 174 17.89 -5.65 2.27
N SER A 175 17.23 -6.70 2.79
CA SER A 175 17.87 -7.96 3.17
C SER A 175 18.02 -8.95 2.01
N GLY A 176 17.61 -8.58 0.79
CA GLY A 176 17.74 -9.42 -0.40
C GLY A 176 16.60 -10.42 -0.61
N PHE A 177 15.52 -10.35 0.17
CA PHE A 177 14.34 -11.17 -0.09
C PHE A 177 13.54 -10.59 -1.28
N GLU A 178 13.37 -11.40 -2.32
CA GLU A 178 12.55 -11.07 -3.49
C GLU A 178 11.10 -11.50 -3.28
N PHE A 179 10.17 -10.73 -3.83
CA PHE A 179 8.73 -11.00 -3.79
C PHE A 179 8.08 -10.56 -5.11
N ASP A 180 7.08 -11.29 -5.55
CA ASP A 180 6.35 -11.01 -6.79
C ASP A 180 5.14 -10.11 -6.53
N ASP A 181 4.54 -10.21 -5.36
CA ASP A 181 3.32 -9.47 -5.00
C ASP A 181 3.22 -9.20 -3.49
N ILE A 182 2.12 -8.55 -3.11
CA ILE A 182 1.80 -8.23 -1.71
C ILE A 182 1.65 -9.48 -0.83
N ARG A 183 1.20 -10.63 -1.37
CA ARG A 183 1.01 -11.87 -0.61
C ARG A 183 2.35 -12.43 -0.18
N ASP A 184 3.33 -12.47 -1.07
CA ASP A 184 4.68 -12.93 -0.74
C ASP A 184 5.36 -11.99 0.25
N TYR A 185 5.20 -10.67 0.05
CA TYR A 185 5.69 -9.67 0.98
C TYR A 185 5.09 -9.83 2.38
N LYS A 186 3.77 -10.03 2.50
CA LYS A 186 3.10 -10.28 3.79
C LYS A 186 3.57 -11.57 4.45
N LYS A 187 3.71 -12.67 3.68
CA LYS A 187 4.26 -13.93 4.19
C LYS A 187 5.68 -13.75 4.75
N HIS A 188 6.51 -12.99 4.04
CA HIS A 188 7.85 -12.66 4.52
C HIS A 188 7.80 -11.88 5.84
N LEU A 189 7.01 -10.83 5.93
CA LEU A 189 6.83 -10.04 7.16
C LEU A 189 6.31 -10.89 8.33
N LYS A 190 5.34 -11.79 8.11
CA LYS A 190 4.86 -12.70 9.17
C LYS A 190 5.98 -13.55 9.74
N ARG A 191 6.88 -14.03 8.89
CA ARG A 191 7.98 -14.91 9.30
C ARG A 191 9.11 -14.15 9.99
N THR A 192 9.44 -12.95 9.51
CA THR A 192 10.66 -12.22 9.93
C THR A 192 10.37 -11.10 10.93
N SER A 193 9.19 -10.48 10.86
CA SER A 193 8.92 -9.22 11.54
C SER A 193 7.78 -9.27 12.58
N ALA A 194 7.18 -10.45 12.83
CA ALA A 194 6.06 -10.56 13.76
C ALA A 194 6.38 -10.06 15.18
N LYS A 195 7.59 -10.35 15.69
CA LYS A 195 8.04 -9.85 17.01
C LYS A 195 8.22 -8.32 17.01
N GLN A 196 8.72 -7.77 15.91
CA GLN A 196 8.90 -6.32 15.77
C GLN A 196 7.55 -5.60 15.74
N VAL A 197 6.59 -6.10 14.98
CA VAL A 197 5.21 -5.58 14.96
C VAL A 197 4.59 -5.66 16.35
N ALA A 198 4.74 -6.79 17.05
CA ALA A 198 4.24 -6.93 18.42
C ALA A 198 4.80 -5.87 19.37
N ARG A 199 6.11 -5.66 19.36
CA ARG A 199 6.77 -4.64 20.18
C ARG A 199 6.27 -3.23 19.86
N HIS A 200 6.12 -2.93 18.57
CA HIS A 200 5.64 -1.60 18.16
C HIS A 200 4.18 -1.35 18.58
N VAL A 201 3.31 -2.35 18.45
CA VAL A 201 1.92 -2.26 18.92
C VAL A 201 1.86 -2.03 20.42
N VAL A 202 2.65 -2.76 21.22
CA VAL A 202 2.74 -2.53 22.68
C VAL A 202 3.24 -1.12 23.00
N TYR A 203 4.25 -0.65 22.28
CA TYR A 203 4.77 0.71 22.43
C TYR A 203 3.68 1.76 22.16
N LEU A 204 2.95 1.65 21.05
CA LEU A 204 1.86 2.56 20.71
C LEU A 204 0.74 2.55 21.76
N LEU A 205 0.36 1.37 22.23
CA LEU A 205 -0.65 1.23 23.29
C LEU A 205 -0.17 1.86 24.61
N SER A 206 1.12 1.74 24.96
CA SER A 206 1.66 2.35 26.17
C SER A 206 1.61 3.87 26.11
N LEU A 207 1.85 4.49 24.95
CA LEU A 207 1.73 5.94 24.78
C LEU A 207 0.31 6.46 25.01
N ILE A 208 -0.72 5.69 24.60
CA ILE A 208 -2.11 6.06 24.82
C ILE A 208 -2.49 6.07 26.31
N HIS A 209 -1.83 5.25 27.12
CA HIS A 209 -2.12 5.15 28.57
C HIS A 209 -1.33 6.16 29.42
N ILE A 210 -0.32 6.80 28.87
CA ILE A 210 0.54 7.77 29.59
C ILE A 210 0.09 9.22 29.31
N SER A 211 -0.68 9.42 28.26
CA SER A 211 -1.25 10.74 27.89
C SER A 211 -2.65 10.92 28.47
#